data_5c63f58cb5a5c8e0b0df64efbe71a229
#
_entry.id   5c63f58cb5a5c8e0b0df64efbe71a229
#
_cell.length_a   1.000
_cell.length_b   1.000
_cell.length_c   1.000
_cell.angle_alpha   90.00
_cell.angle_beta   90.00
_cell.angle_gamma   90.00
#
_symmetry.space_group_name_H-M   'P 1'
#
loop_
_entity.id
_entity.type
_entity.pdbx_description
1 polymer ?
#
loop_
_entity_poly.entity_id
_entity_poly.type
_entity_poly.pdbx_seq_one_letter_code
_entity_poly.pdbx_strand_id
1 'polypeptide(L)'
;MAEFVAAAAVENVTNQAMTYASPYLRYFFRYGQIVQDFTNQRNALKLRKGTVKDCVGEAKRQIEIIYDEVEDWLRRAEKELEETQNLEDEIDRVKCFKWCPKWGWRYCLSKKLAEKTPIISDLLQTSNFAQVGRRGSLKGIEFITSTDFRDFESSKSAFNQIMEAINAVNMIGLHGMPGVGKTTLAKEVGKHAREQKLFDKVVMFTMSQNPNIRTIQDKVAEMFGLNFRTNTEEGRAEELWSRLKVEKHILIIIDDLWDEFKLESIGIPFGDEHKGCKILLTTRQQQVCSKMRCQEEIQLGILSKDEAWVLFKDQAGLEDDCSILNEVAKEVAGECKGLPLAIVTVAKALKDRSLDEWRDANQRFKDSTHFYDEEVLGGVLEPLKLSYDYLKKDNNQMTVNHIQMCFLLCSLFPEDDEICTELLIMCGIGVGLFPNVYSIEDKRKKIVEALKKLQKSGFLLEADCAYMMRMHDVVRDFAHWLTSTGENRFMVKDKLKEWPDMVESFECYTAIALWNCSSNLKNFPDKVEFSKLKTLFLQGEQKADSLVVSSTFFEEMKALQVLYLRNVSFSLKGFNSLPNL
;
A
#
# COMPACT_ATOMS: atom_id res chain seq x y z
N MET A 1 -75.71 -28.02 59.45
CA MET A 1 -74.22 -28.30 59.46
C MET A 1 -73.79 -29.12 58.27
N ALA A 2 -74.54 -30.08 57.76
CA ALA A 2 -74.11 -30.85 56.56
C ALA A 2 -74.06 -30.02 55.24
N GLU A 3 -75.00 -29.08 55.09
CA GLU A 3 -74.96 -28.20 53.89
C GLU A 3 -73.77 -27.21 53.84
N PHE A 4 -73.35 -26.75 55.02
CA PHE A 4 -72.16 -25.86 55.09
C PHE A 4 -70.84 -26.57 54.79
N VAL A 5 -70.73 -27.85 55.17
CA VAL A 5 -69.58 -28.67 54.91
C VAL A 5 -69.53 -29.07 53.42
N ALA A 6 -70.69 -29.33 52.81
CA ALA A 6 -70.76 -29.63 51.38
C ALA A 6 -70.48 -28.39 50.53
N ALA A 7 -70.92 -27.20 50.90
CA ALA A 7 -70.61 -25.96 50.21
C ALA A 7 -69.09 -25.61 50.30
N ALA A 8 -68.47 -25.75 51.45
CA ALA A 8 -67.02 -25.52 51.64
C ALA A 8 -66.19 -26.57 50.94
N ALA A 9 -66.65 -27.82 50.84
CA ALA A 9 -65.93 -28.85 50.05
C ALA A 9 -66.03 -28.61 48.54
N VAL A 10 -67.15 -28.16 48.03
CA VAL A 10 -67.37 -27.79 46.63
C VAL A 10 -66.56 -26.54 46.30
N GLU A 11 -66.47 -25.55 47.16
CA GLU A 11 -65.65 -24.34 46.97
C GLU A 11 -64.15 -24.63 46.99
N ASN A 12 -63.72 -25.55 47.87
CA ASN A 12 -62.34 -26.01 47.89
C ASN A 12 -61.94 -26.83 46.63
N VAL A 13 -62.82 -27.69 46.15
CA VAL A 13 -62.61 -28.48 44.93
C VAL A 13 -62.66 -27.58 43.70
N THR A 14 -63.55 -26.59 43.65
CA THR A 14 -63.56 -25.60 42.54
C THR A 14 -62.33 -24.67 42.57
N ASN A 15 -61.90 -24.23 43.76
CA ASN A 15 -60.67 -23.45 43.89
C ASN A 15 -59.37 -24.24 43.53
N GLN A 16 -59.29 -25.51 43.98
CA GLN A 16 -58.21 -26.40 43.57
C GLN A 16 -58.24 -26.70 42.07
N ALA A 17 -59.44 -27.02 41.52
CA ALA A 17 -59.60 -27.23 40.07
C ALA A 17 -59.29 -25.97 39.26
N MET A 18 -59.69 -24.77 39.74
CA MET A 18 -59.23 -23.50 39.10
C MET A 18 -57.74 -23.26 39.22
N THR A 19 -57.11 -23.61 40.35
CA THR A 19 -55.66 -23.46 40.52
C THR A 19 -54.88 -24.39 39.59
N TYR A 20 -55.38 -25.62 39.41
CA TYR A 20 -54.76 -26.57 38.45
C TYR A 20 -55.12 -26.26 36.99
N ALA A 21 -56.29 -25.76 36.68
CA ALA A 21 -56.74 -25.42 35.34
C ALA A 21 -56.22 -24.02 34.87
N SER A 22 -55.95 -23.13 35.81
CA SER A 22 -55.54 -21.73 35.54
C SER A 22 -54.36 -21.60 34.54
N PRO A 23 -53.26 -22.41 34.61
CA PRO A 23 -52.21 -22.31 33.63
C PRO A 23 -52.63 -22.63 32.20
N TYR A 24 -53.56 -23.61 32.05
CA TYR A 24 -54.05 -24.05 30.73
C TYR A 24 -55.12 -23.12 30.16
N LEU A 25 -56.02 -22.58 31.02
CA LEU A 25 -57.07 -21.62 30.64
C LEU A 25 -56.48 -20.28 30.16
N ARG A 26 -55.31 -19.90 30.67
CA ARG A 26 -54.54 -18.69 30.23
C ARG A 26 -54.30 -18.68 28.74
N TYR A 27 -53.94 -19.80 28.13
CA TYR A 27 -53.63 -19.90 26.68
C TYR A 27 -54.89 -19.75 25.81
N PHE A 28 -56.07 -20.00 26.34
CA PHE A 28 -57.33 -19.79 25.63
C PHE A 28 -57.80 -18.33 25.70
N PHE A 29 -57.86 -17.77 26.89
CA PHE A 29 -58.52 -16.48 27.13
C PHE A 29 -57.58 -15.30 26.76
N ARG A 30 -56.28 -15.46 26.82
CA ARG A 30 -55.32 -14.40 26.54
C ARG A 30 -54.62 -14.55 25.19
N TYR A 31 -55.20 -15.33 24.27
CA TYR A 31 -54.62 -15.56 22.95
C TYR A 31 -54.19 -14.25 22.25
N GLY A 32 -55.09 -13.26 22.17
CA GLY A 32 -54.82 -11.98 21.51
C GLY A 32 -53.64 -11.21 22.14
N GLN A 33 -53.57 -11.22 23.48
CA GLN A 33 -52.49 -10.58 24.23
C GLN A 33 -51.16 -11.30 24.02
N ILE A 34 -51.16 -12.63 24.08
CA ILE A 34 -49.92 -13.45 23.84
C ILE A 34 -49.39 -13.24 22.44
N VAL A 35 -50.25 -13.20 21.43
CA VAL A 35 -49.86 -12.92 20.04
C VAL A 35 -49.27 -11.52 19.92
N GLN A 36 -49.89 -10.52 20.54
CA GLN A 36 -49.44 -9.14 20.49
C GLN A 36 -48.10 -8.95 21.20
N ASP A 37 -47.93 -9.52 22.38
CA ASP A 37 -46.68 -9.48 23.14
C ASP A 37 -45.54 -10.14 22.38
N PHE A 38 -45.77 -11.33 21.81
CA PHE A 38 -44.80 -12.02 20.99
C PHE A 38 -44.40 -11.19 19.75
N THR A 39 -45.39 -10.68 19.00
CA THR A 39 -45.15 -9.90 17.79
C THR A 39 -44.38 -8.63 18.10
N ASN A 40 -44.72 -7.92 19.17
CA ASN A 40 -44.02 -6.72 19.60
C ASN A 40 -42.58 -7.00 19.98
N GLN A 41 -42.33 -8.05 20.77
CA GLN A 41 -40.96 -8.40 21.17
C GLN A 41 -40.13 -8.91 20.01
N ARG A 42 -40.70 -9.71 19.11
CA ARG A 42 -40.03 -10.19 17.92
C ARG A 42 -39.62 -9.04 16.97
N ASN A 43 -40.51 -8.07 16.77
CA ASN A 43 -40.22 -6.87 15.99
C ASN A 43 -39.14 -6.01 16.65
N ALA A 44 -39.17 -5.87 17.97
CA ALA A 44 -38.13 -5.18 18.73
C ALA A 44 -36.77 -5.88 18.57
N LEU A 45 -36.73 -7.23 18.63
CA LEU A 45 -35.52 -8.00 18.43
C LEU A 45 -34.97 -7.83 16.99
N LYS A 46 -35.87 -7.86 15.99
CA LYS A 46 -35.48 -7.64 14.58
C LYS A 46 -34.87 -6.25 14.37
N LEU A 47 -35.48 -5.22 14.94
CA LEU A 47 -34.97 -3.85 14.89
C LEU A 47 -33.61 -3.74 15.61
N ARG A 48 -33.53 -4.29 16.83
CA ARG A 48 -32.30 -4.25 17.63
C ARG A 48 -31.14 -5.00 16.97
N LYS A 49 -31.42 -6.18 16.37
CA LYS A 49 -30.44 -6.92 15.56
C LYS A 49 -29.92 -6.07 14.42
N GLY A 50 -30.78 -5.35 13.70
CA GLY A 50 -30.38 -4.40 12.64
C GLY A 50 -29.41 -3.36 13.16
N THR A 51 -29.75 -2.67 14.25
CA THR A 51 -28.92 -1.65 14.88
C THR A 51 -27.55 -2.20 15.29
N VAL A 52 -27.49 -3.36 15.96
CA VAL A 52 -26.23 -3.97 16.39
C VAL A 52 -25.40 -4.40 15.17
N LYS A 53 -26.03 -4.96 14.14
CA LYS A 53 -25.36 -5.33 12.89
C LYS A 53 -24.75 -4.12 12.18
N ASP A 54 -25.43 -2.97 12.18
CA ASP A 54 -24.92 -1.72 11.62
C ASP A 54 -23.71 -1.20 12.42
N CYS A 55 -23.81 -1.23 13.77
CA CYS A 55 -22.68 -0.88 14.64
C CYS A 55 -21.47 -1.80 14.43
N VAL A 56 -21.70 -3.11 14.29
CA VAL A 56 -20.63 -4.08 13.98
C VAL A 56 -20.04 -3.82 12.59
N GLY A 57 -20.88 -3.48 11.61
CA GLY A 57 -20.43 -3.09 10.28
C GLY A 57 -19.54 -1.84 10.30
N GLU A 58 -19.87 -0.88 11.16
CA GLU A 58 -19.06 0.31 11.40
C GLU A 58 -17.72 -0.03 12.07
N ALA A 59 -17.77 -0.79 13.17
CA ALA A 59 -16.60 -1.22 13.90
C ALA A 59 -15.64 -2.05 13.01
N LYS A 60 -16.18 -2.95 12.16
CA LYS A 60 -15.38 -3.70 11.18
C LYS A 60 -14.71 -2.81 10.13
N ARG A 61 -15.36 -1.73 9.71
CA ARG A 61 -14.75 -0.73 8.81
C ARG A 61 -13.60 0.03 9.48
N GLN A 62 -13.66 0.20 10.80
CA GLN A 62 -12.60 0.82 11.60
C GLN A 62 -11.56 -0.19 12.10
N ILE A 63 -11.58 -1.42 11.55
CA ILE A 63 -10.67 -2.54 11.95
C ILE A 63 -10.70 -2.79 13.46
N GLU A 64 -11.87 -2.65 14.07
CA GLU A 64 -12.07 -3.08 15.45
C GLU A 64 -12.27 -4.61 15.52
N ILE A 65 -11.66 -5.23 16.51
CA ILE A 65 -11.92 -6.62 16.85
C ILE A 65 -13.25 -6.66 17.58
N ILE A 66 -14.25 -7.28 16.96
CA ILE A 66 -15.57 -7.41 17.57
C ILE A 66 -15.48 -8.35 18.77
N TYR A 67 -16.16 -8.03 19.85
CA TYR A 67 -16.23 -8.90 21.01
C TYR A 67 -17.02 -10.16 20.71
N ASP A 68 -16.51 -11.30 21.16
CA ASP A 68 -17.13 -12.63 20.95
C ASP A 68 -18.58 -12.67 21.47
N GLU A 69 -18.86 -11.95 22.56
CA GLU A 69 -20.22 -11.81 23.12
C GLU A 69 -21.21 -11.14 22.15
N VAL A 70 -20.76 -10.17 21.35
CA VAL A 70 -21.59 -9.48 20.35
C VAL A 70 -21.85 -10.40 19.16
N GLU A 71 -20.85 -11.13 18.69
CA GLU A 71 -21.00 -12.09 17.60
C GLU A 71 -21.89 -13.27 18.02
N ASP A 72 -21.73 -13.76 19.25
CA ASP A 72 -22.59 -14.82 19.80
C ASP A 72 -24.03 -14.35 19.94
N TRP A 73 -24.24 -13.13 20.45
CA TRP A 73 -25.58 -12.54 20.55
C TRP A 73 -26.24 -12.40 19.17
N LEU A 74 -25.54 -11.89 18.17
CA LEU A 74 -26.06 -11.77 16.80
C LEU A 74 -26.45 -13.13 16.22
N ARG A 75 -25.65 -14.16 16.44
CA ARG A 75 -25.93 -15.54 16.01
C ARG A 75 -27.18 -16.11 16.71
N ARG A 76 -27.31 -15.90 18.03
CA ARG A 76 -28.47 -16.35 18.79
C ARG A 76 -29.74 -15.60 18.37
N ALA A 77 -29.66 -14.29 18.20
CA ALA A 77 -30.79 -13.47 17.74
C ALA A 77 -31.24 -13.87 16.32
N GLU A 78 -30.31 -14.17 15.43
CA GLU A 78 -30.61 -14.64 14.07
C GLU A 78 -31.32 -15.99 14.08
N LYS A 79 -30.77 -16.95 14.82
CA LYS A 79 -31.33 -18.27 14.98
C LYS A 79 -32.74 -18.21 15.54
N GLU A 80 -33.00 -17.42 16.61
CA GLU A 80 -34.32 -17.31 17.23
C GLU A 80 -35.32 -16.62 16.27
N LEU A 81 -34.92 -15.62 15.50
CA LEU A 81 -35.75 -14.99 14.48
C LEU A 81 -36.13 -15.97 13.34
N GLU A 82 -35.19 -16.84 12.93
CA GLU A 82 -35.46 -17.91 11.94
C GLU A 82 -36.40 -18.98 12.49
N GLU A 83 -36.13 -19.50 13.70
CA GLU A 83 -37.00 -20.50 14.35
C GLU A 83 -38.44 -20.00 14.57
N THR A 84 -38.60 -18.71 14.83
CA THR A 84 -39.91 -18.08 15.08
C THR A 84 -40.60 -17.58 13.80
N GLN A 85 -39.96 -17.66 12.61
CA GLN A 85 -40.59 -17.23 11.36
C GLN A 85 -41.86 -18.05 11.04
N ASN A 86 -41.80 -19.36 11.21
CA ASN A 86 -42.95 -20.24 11.00
C ASN A 86 -44.15 -19.88 11.93
N LEU A 87 -43.87 -19.41 13.17
CA LEU A 87 -44.90 -18.99 14.10
C LEU A 87 -45.56 -17.68 13.67
N GLU A 88 -44.83 -16.76 13.07
CA GLU A 88 -45.38 -15.54 12.49
C GLU A 88 -46.28 -15.85 11.30
N ASP A 89 -45.83 -16.74 10.41
CA ASP A 89 -46.66 -17.21 9.28
C ASP A 89 -47.92 -17.93 9.73
N GLU A 90 -47.87 -18.69 10.85
CA GLU A 90 -49.04 -19.32 11.46
C GLU A 90 -50.00 -18.28 12.04
N ILE A 91 -49.55 -17.21 12.67
CA ILE A 91 -50.36 -16.11 13.19
C ILE A 91 -51.12 -15.43 12.04
N ASP A 92 -50.42 -15.14 10.91
CA ASP A 92 -51.02 -14.44 9.79
C ASP A 92 -52.04 -15.30 9.04
N ARG A 93 -51.84 -16.59 8.94
CA ARG A 93 -52.82 -17.54 8.40
C ARG A 93 -54.13 -17.53 9.23
N VAL A 94 -54.02 -17.36 10.53
CA VAL A 94 -55.20 -17.31 11.43
C VAL A 94 -55.97 -16.02 11.29
N LYS A 95 -55.34 -14.90 11.05
CA LYS A 95 -56.03 -13.61 10.79
C LYS A 95 -56.89 -13.67 9.53
N CYS A 96 -56.52 -14.50 8.53
CA CYS A 96 -57.29 -14.68 7.30
C CYS A 96 -58.55 -15.55 7.44
N PHE A 97 -58.63 -16.43 8.46
CA PHE A 97 -59.75 -17.35 8.66
C PHE A 97 -60.65 -16.92 9.81
N LYS A 98 -61.53 -15.93 9.57
CA LYS A 98 -62.47 -15.37 10.59
C LYS A 98 -63.59 -16.34 11.09
N TRP A 99 -63.74 -17.53 10.48
CA TRP A 99 -64.94 -18.33 10.67
C TRP A 99 -64.76 -19.77 11.16
N CYS A 100 -63.59 -20.20 11.63
CA CYS A 100 -63.46 -21.54 12.19
C CYS A 100 -62.81 -21.52 13.59
N PRO A 101 -63.58 -21.92 14.68
CA PRO A 101 -63.02 -22.00 16.00
C PRO A 101 -62.18 -23.28 16.17
N LYS A 102 -60.96 -23.34 15.63
CA LYS A 102 -60.00 -24.40 15.94
C LYS A 102 -59.36 -24.13 17.31
N TRP A 103 -60.11 -24.35 18.38
CA TRP A 103 -59.71 -24.10 19.77
C TRP A 103 -58.42 -24.81 20.15
N GLY A 104 -58.26 -26.07 19.74
CA GLY A 104 -57.04 -26.85 20.01
C GLY A 104 -55.79 -26.26 19.32
N TRP A 105 -55.94 -25.73 18.11
CA TRP A 105 -54.85 -25.11 17.39
C TRP A 105 -54.43 -23.76 18.03
N ARG A 106 -55.41 -22.92 18.43
CA ARG A 106 -55.11 -21.66 19.16
C ARG A 106 -54.36 -21.92 20.46
N TYR A 107 -54.74 -22.96 21.18
CA TYR A 107 -54.06 -23.39 22.39
C TYR A 107 -52.62 -23.79 22.13
N CYS A 108 -52.38 -24.65 21.16
CA CYS A 108 -51.01 -25.09 20.79
C CYS A 108 -50.14 -23.92 20.35
N LEU A 109 -50.69 -23.01 19.53
CA LEU A 109 -49.96 -21.82 19.08
C LEU A 109 -49.65 -20.89 20.26
N SER A 110 -50.64 -20.57 21.11
CA SER A 110 -50.42 -19.74 22.31
C SER A 110 -49.34 -20.29 23.23
N LYS A 111 -49.32 -21.62 23.40
CA LYS A 111 -48.28 -22.29 24.21
C LYS A 111 -46.89 -22.07 23.61
N LYS A 112 -46.73 -22.34 22.32
CA LYS A 112 -45.45 -22.14 21.61
C LYS A 112 -45.00 -20.67 21.68
N LEU A 113 -45.89 -19.71 21.47
CA LEU A 113 -45.60 -18.28 21.56
C LEU A 113 -45.17 -17.87 22.96
N ALA A 114 -45.87 -18.38 23.99
CA ALA A 114 -45.56 -18.10 25.39
C ALA A 114 -44.25 -18.73 25.85
N GLU A 115 -43.81 -19.82 25.24
CA GLU A 115 -42.49 -20.44 25.47
C GLU A 115 -41.36 -19.65 24.83
N LYS A 116 -41.57 -19.06 23.62
CA LYS A 116 -40.58 -18.30 22.89
C LYS A 116 -40.46 -16.83 23.35
N THR A 117 -41.53 -16.20 23.80
CA THR A 117 -41.51 -14.80 24.25
C THR A 117 -40.45 -14.49 25.33
N PRO A 118 -40.28 -15.31 26.40
CA PRO A 118 -39.22 -15.06 27.38
C PRO A 118 -37.82 -15.13 26.81
N ILE A 119 -37.55 -16.02 25.84
CA ILE A 119 -36.24 -16.17 25.18
C ILE A 119 -35.93 -14.90 24.39
N ILE A 120 -36.89 -14.37 23.64
CA ILE A 120 -36.75 -13.13 22.90
C ILE A 120 -36.54 -11.94 23.86
N SER A 121 -37.26 -11.92 24.99
CA SER A 121 -37.11 -10.89 26.02
C SER A 121 -35.73 -10.90 26.66
N ASP A 122 -35.16 -12.08 26.93
CA ASP A 122 -33.80 -12.24 27.45
C ASP A 122 -32.76 -11.74 26.44
N LEU A 123 -32.90 -12.09 25.16
CA LEU A 123 -32.07 -11.57 24.10
C LEU A 123 -32.12 -10.04 23.99
N LEU A 124 -33.28 -9.43 24.17
CA LEU A 124 -33.43 -7.98 24.19
C LEU A 124 -32.74 -7.34 25.40
N GLN A 125 -32.87 -7.92 26.59
CA GLN A 125 -32.23 -7.43 27.80
C GLN A 125 -30.70 -7.51 27.71
N THR A 126 -30.16 -8.58 27.13
CA THR A 126 -28.72 -8.80 26.96
C THR A 126 -28.13 -8.04 25.75
N SER A 127 -28.93 -7.27 25.02
CA SER A 127 -28.50 -6.55 23.81
C SER A 127 -27.81 -5.21 24.07
N ASN A 128 -27.69 -4.75 25.32
CA ASN A 128 -27.09 -3.45 25.66
C ASN A 128 -25.56 -3.56 25.78
N PHE A 129 -24.89 -3.45 24.65
CA PHE A 129 -23.43 -3.38 24.59
C PHE A 129 -22.96 -1.94 24.77
N ALA A 130 -22.04 -1.70 25.72
CA ALA A 130 -21.40 -0.40 25.89
C ALA A 130 -20.49 -0.08 24.68
N GLN A 131 -19.85 -1.11 24.14
CA GLN A 131 -19.05 -1.08 22.92
C GLN A 131 -19.21 -2.41 22.19
N VAL A 132 -19.22 -2.39 20.86
CA VAL A 132 -19.36 -3.61 20.04
C VAL A 132 -18.03 -4.27 19.69
N GLY A 133 -16.93 -3.56 19.85
CA GLY A 133 -15.59 -4.03 19.56
C GLY A 133 -14.52 -3.21 20.28
N ARG A 134 -13.29 -3.71 20.24
CA ARG A 134 -12.09 -3.00 20.69
C ARG A 134 -11.17 -2.76 19.50
N ARG A 135 -10.46 -1.66 19.52
CA ARG A 135 -9.40 -1.42 18.51
C ARG A 135 -8.39 -2.55 18.59
N GLY A 136 -8.26 -3.27 17.47
CA GLY A 136 -7.14 -4.15 17.28
C GLY A 136 -5.86 -3.31 17.33
N SER A 137 -4.80 -3.81 17.98
CA SER A 137 -3.47 -3.32 17.72
C SER A 137 -3.21 -3.58 16.23
N LEU A 138 -3.35 -2.54 15.40
CA LEU A 138 -2.92 -2.63 14.01
C LEU A 138 -1.46 -3.09 14.06
N LYS A 139 -1.13 -4.16 13.32
CA LYS A 139 0.27 -4.49 13.06
C LYS A 139 0.87 -3.20 12.51
N GLY A 140 1.70 -2.54 13.33
CA GLY A 140 2.44 -1.38 12.87
C GLY A 140 3.15 -1.84 11.61
N ILE A 141 3.25 -0.98 10.60
CA ILE A 141 4.13 -1.23 9.48
C ILE A 141 5.43 -1.68 10.11
N GLU A 142 5.80 -2.95 9.86
CA GLU A 142 7.15 -3.39 10.17
C GLU A 142 8.00 -2.50 9.29
N PHE A 143 8.54 -1.43 9.88
CA PHE A 143 9.59 -0.68 9.22
C PHE A 143 10.62 -1.72 8.87
N ILE A 144 10.75 -1.99 7.57
CA ILE A 144 11.76 -2.91 7.07
C ILE A 144 13.03 -2.42 7.72
N THR A 145 13.60 -3.29 8.54
CA THR A 145 14.89 -3.01 9.16
C THR A 145 15.81 -2.67 8.01
N SER A 146 16.20 -1.40 7.90
CA SER A 146 17.28 -1.05 7.01
C SER A 146 18.50 -1.76 7.59
N THR A 147 18.81 -2.94 7.07
CA THR A 147 19.98 -3.73 7.43
C THR A 147 21.26 -2.92 7.23
N ASP A 148 21.15 -1.77 6.57
CA ASP A 148 22.25 -0.92 6.13
C ASP A 148 22.40 0.38 6.96
N PHE A 149 21.53 0.64 7.97
CA PHE A 149 21.73 1.81 8.82
C PHE A 149 22.90 1.56 9.77
N ARG A 150 23.91 2.42 9.67
CA ARG A 150 25.03 2.46 10.61
C ARG A 150 25.02 3.75 11.37
N ASP A 151 25.35 3.67 12.63
CA ASP A 151 25.40 4.79 13.57
C ASP A 151 26.68 5.62 13.32
N PHE A 152 26.73 6.30 12.17
CA PHE A 152 27.79 7.23 11.85
C PHE A 152 27.58 8.56 12.57
N GLU A 153 28.65 9.25 12.94
CA GLU A 153 28.58 10.50 13.69
C GLU A 153 27.82 11.58 12.89
N SER A 154 28.00 11.62 11.58
CA SER A 154 27.31 12.53 10.66
C SER A 154 25.79 12.30 10.66
N SER A 155 25.33 11.05 10.60
CA SER A 155 23.89 10.71 10.67
C SER A 155 23.34 10.80 12.08
N LYS A 156 24.15 10.51 13.10
CA LYS A 156 23.79 10.62 14.52
C LYS A 156 23.50 12.05 14.95
N SER A 157 24.31 13.00 14.46
CA SER A 157 24.05 14.42 14.73
C SER A 157 22.68 14.84 14.18
N ALA A 158 22.36 14.51 12.93
CA ALA A 158 21.06 14.80 12.32
C ALA A 158 19.92 14.04 13.03
N PHE A 159 20.13 12.78 13.41
CA PHE A 159 19.18 11.99 14.19
C PHE A 159 18.83 12.67 15.52
N ASN A 160 19.85 13.09 16.29
CA ASN A 160 19.65 13.74 17.58
C ASN A 160 18.91 15.08 17.43
N GLN A 161 19.25 15.87 16.40
CA GLN A 161 18.55 17.13 16.10
C GLN A 161 17.06 16.88 15.78
N ILE A 162 16.76 15.84 14.97
CA ILE A 162 15.37 15.46 14.69
C ILE A 162 14.65 15.03 15.96
N MET A 163 15.28 14.19 16.80
CA MET A 163 14.66 13.70 18.03
C MET A 163 14.40 14.82 19.06
N GLU A 164 15.25 15.82 19.11
CA GLU A 164 15.04 17.02 19.92
C GLU A 164 13.90 17.87 19.34
N ALA A 165 13.91 18.11 18.03
CA ALA A 165 12.91 18.91 17.33
C ALA A 165 11.50 18.29 17.39
N ILE A 166 11.36 16.97 17.34
CA ILE A 166 10.07 16.26 17.44
C ILE A 166 9.28 16.67 18.71
N ASN A 167 9.98 16.94 19.80
CA ASN A 167 9.33 17.36 21.05
C ASN A 167 8.96 18.84 21.06
N ALA A 168 9.66 19.67 20.29
CA ALA A 168 9.54 21.13 20.34
C ALA A 168 8.62 21.71 19.26
N VAL A 169 8.66 21.17 18.05
CA VAL A 169 7.98 21.73 16.87
C VAL A 169 7.01 20.75 16.24
N ASN A 170 6.17 21.24 15.31
CA ASN A 170 5.15 20.41 14.65
C ASN A 170 5.61 19.90 13.28
N MET A 171 6.49 20.63 12.58
CA MET A 171 6.98 20.27 11.26
C MET A 171 8.49 20.43 11.15
N ILE A 172 9.15 19.36 10.78
CA ILE A 172 10.61 19.24 10.63
C ILE A 172 10.93 18.89 9.19
N GLY A 173 11.85 19.59 8.57
CA GLY A 173 12.37 19.33 7.24
C GLY A 173 13.77 18.74 7.29
N LEU A 174 13.93 17.52 6.74
CA LEU A 174 15.24 16.89 6.54
C LEU A 174 15.61 17.02 5.06
N HIS A 175 16.60 17.84 4.74
CA HIS A 175 17.04 18.06 3.36
C HIS A 175 18.48 17.62 3.13
N GLY A 176 18.83 17.39 1.88
CA GLY A 176 20.20 17.02 1.48
C GLY A 176 20.25 16.34 0.11
N MET A 177 21.46 16.10 -0.40
CA MET A 177 21.68 15.54 -1.72
C MET A 177 20.98 14.20 -1.96
N PRO A 178 20.61 13.86 -3.22
CA PRO A 178 20.15 12.53 -3.58
C PRO A 178 21.15 11.45 -3.16
N GLY A 179 20.67 10.33 -2.62
CA GLY A 179 21.52 9.20 -2.22
C GLY A 179 22.33 9.38 -0.93
N VAL A 180 22.14 10.50 -0.19
CA VAL A 180 22.85 10.76 1.08
C VAL A 180 22.30 9.98 2.28
N GLY A 181 21.14 9.32 2.14
CA GLY A 181 20.56 8.49 3.20
C GLY A 181 19.39 9.10 3.96
N LYS A 182 18.72 10.15 3.47
CA LYS A 182 17.57 10.81 4.14
C LYS A 182 16.46 9.84 4.48
N THR A 183 16.02 9.04 3.52
CA THR A 183 15.00 8.01 3.72
C THR A 183 15.39 7.00 4.80
N THR A 184 16.66 6.56 4.79
CA THR A 184 17.21 5.63 5.79
C THR A 184 17.17 6.24 7.18
N LEU A 185 17.59 7.49 7.33
CA LEU A 185 17.56 8.22 8.59
C LEU A 185 16.12 8.44 9.09
N ALA A 186 15.21 8.84 8.19
CA ALA A 186 13.79 9.04 8.54
C ALA A 186 13.12 7.73 9.01
N LYS A 187 13.46 6.58 8.40
CA LYS A 187 13.01 5.26 8.86
C LYS A 187 13.54 4.93 10.26
N GLU A 188 14.81 5.21 10.52
CA GLU A 188 15.41 4.96 11.83
C GLU A 188 14.78 5.84 12.92
N VAL A 189 14.51 7.12 12.62
CA VAL A 189 13.74 8.01 13.50
C VAL A 189 12.36 7.41 13.78
N GLY A 190 11.64 6.98 12.76
CA GLY A 190 10.31 6.37 12.90
C GLY A 190 10.34 5.09 13.74
N LYS A 191 11.33 4.24 13.55
CA LYS A 191 11.55 3.01 14.32
C LYS A 191 11.82 3.34 15.79
N HIS A 192 12.75 4.24 16.06
CA HIS A 192 13.11 4.68 17.42
C HIS A 192 11.91 5.31 18.14
N ALA A 193 11.17 6.21 17.46
CA ALA A 193 9.98 6.84 18.02
C ALA A 193 8.90 5.81 18.42
N ARG A 194 8.77 4.73 17.66
CA ARG A 194 7.85 3.62 17.97
C ARG A 194 8.35 2.75 19.13
N GLU A 195 9.64 2.37 19.13
CA GLU A 195 10.24 1.54 20.19
C GLU A 195 10.20 2.24 21.55
N GLN A 196 10.46 3.54 21.57
CA GLN A 196 10.36 4.38 22.77
C GLN A 196 8.91 4.78 23.13
N LYS A 197 7.92 4.37 22.32
CA LYS A 197 6.49 4.70 22.52
C LYS A 197 6.21 6.20 22.65
N LEU A 198 6.95 7.02 21.90
CA LEU A 198 6.77 8.48 21.89
C LEU A 198 5.47 8.89 21.20
N PHE A 199 4.97 8.07 20.29
CA PHE A 199 3.75 8.28 19.52
C PHE A 199 2.85 7.05 19.56
N ASP A 200 1.54 7.28 19.56
CA ASP A 200 0.53 6.23 19.46
C ASP A 200 0.59 5.55 18.08
N LYS A 201 0.93 6.35 17.06
CA LYS A 201 1.11 5.90 15.67
C LYS A 201 2.29 6.60 15.02
N VAL A 202 3.05 5.82 14.24
CA VAL A 202 4.07 6.32 13.33
C VAL A 202 3.72 5.82 11.92
N VAL A 203 3.64 6.75 10.98
CA VAL A 203 3.20 6.50 9.60
C VAL A 203 4.23 7.08 8.65
N MET A 204 4.58 6.35 7.60
CA MET A 204 5.49 6.82 6.57
C MET A 204 4.94 6.53 5.19
N PHE A 205 5.01 7.52 4.31
CA PHE A 205 4.70 7.35 2.88
C PHE A 205 5.60 8.25 2.04
N THR A 206 5.84 7.82 0.79
CA THR A 206 6.68 8.53 -0.16
C THR A 206 5.83 9.36 -1.10
N MET A 207 6.31 10.56 -1.45
CA MET A 207 5.67 11.48 -2.38
C MET A 207 6.38 11.43 -3.73
N SER A 208 5.65 11.07 -4.80
CA SER A 208 6.18 11.18 -6.17
C SER A 208 6.22 12.63 -6.64
N GLN A 209 6.98 12.94 -7.69
CA GLN A 209 7.03 14.28 -8.31
C GLN A 209 5.63 14.81 -8.68
N ASN A 210 4.74 13.92 -9.10
CA ASN A 210 3.35 14.23 -9.44
C ASN A 210 2.40 13.44 -8.52
N PRO A 211 2.16 13.87 -7.29
CA PRO A 211 1.43 13.11 -6.31
C PRO A 211 -0.04 12.89 -6.72
N ASN A 212 -0.52 11.66 -6.57
CA ASN A 212 -1.93 11.33 -6.71
C ASN A 212 -2.57 11.33 -5.32
N ILE A 213 -3.40 12.34 -5.05
CA ILE A 213 -4.05 12.52 -3.75
C ILE A 213 -4.81 11.26 -3.34
N ARG A 214 -5.57 10.64 -4.24
CA ARG A 214 -6.32 9.42 -3.94
C ARG A 214 -5.44 8.26 -3.53
N THR A 215 -4.35 8.03 -4.27
CA THR A 215 -3.40 6.95 -3.94
C THR A 215 -2.75 7.16 -2.58
N ILE A 216 -2.43 8.42 -2.23
CA ILE A 216 -1.87 8.76 -0.93
C ILE A 216 -2.93 8.56 0.16
N GLN A 217 -4.18 9.02 -0.07
CA GLN A 217 -5.29 8.80 0.84
C GLN A 217 -5.53 7.30 1.08
N ASP A 218 -5.46 6.45 0.04
CA ASP A 218 -5.59 4.99 0.17
C ASP A 218 -4.48 4.41 1.05
N LYS A 219 -3.21 4.78 0.80
CA LYS A 219 -2.07 4.33 1.61
C LYS A 219 -2.21 4.75 3.09
N VAL A 220 -2.55 6.02 3.33
CA VAL A 220 -2.74 6.53 4.70
C VAL A 220 -3.93 5.84 5.37
N ALA A 221 -5.06 5.68 4.67
CA ALA A 221 -6.25 5.01 5.19
C ALA A 221 -5.96 3.55 5.59
N GLU A 222 -5.22 2.82 4.76
CA GLU A 222 -4.78 1.45 5.07
C GLU A 222 -3.97 1.39 6.36
N MET A 223 -3.03 2.34 6.56
CA MET A 223 -2.21 2.42 7.78
C MET A 223 -3.03 2.71 9.05
N PHE A 224 -4.18 3.41 8.90
CA PHE A 224 -5.11 3.70 10.00
C PHE A 224 -6.30 2.75 10.05
N GLY A 225 -6.36 1.78 9.15
CA GLY A 225 -7.44 0.81 9.07
C GLY A 225 -8.77 1.46 8.74
N LEU A 226 -8.77 2.49 7.89
CA LEU A 226 -9.96 3.20 7.46
C LEU A 226 -10.40 2.70 6.07
N ASN A 227 -11.66 2.31 5.95
CA ASN A 227 -12.32 2.09 4.67
C ASN A 227 -13.23 3.26 4.36
N PHE A 228 -12.96 3.96 3.26
CA PHE A 228 -13.74 5.13 2.87
C PHE A 228 -15.19 4.79 2.53
N ARG A 229 -16.09 5.69 2.93
CA ARG A 229 -17.51 5.66 2.58
C ARG A 229 -17.78 6.53 1.35
N THR A 230 -16.97 7.58 1.18
CA THR A 230 -17.10 8.54 0.08
C THR A 230 -16.10 8.26 -1.02
N ASN A 231 -16.47 8.66 -2.26
CA ASN A 231 -15.61 8.52 -3.43
C ASN A 231 -14.97 9.83 -3.89
N THR A 232 -15.35 10.98 -3.30
CA THR A 232 -14.74 12.28 -3.61
C THR A 232 -13.46 12.48 -2.83
N GLU A 233 -12.49 13.21 -3.36
CA GLU A 233 -11.22 13.47 -2.69
C GLU A 233 -11.42 14.27 -1.40
N GLU A 234 -12.32 15.24 -1.41
CA GLU A 234 -12.66 16.07 -0.26
C GLU A 234 -13.33 15.25 0.85
N GLY A 235 -14.31 14.40 0.50
CA GLY A 235 -14.99 13.55 1.48
C GLY A 235 -14.05 12.53 2.11
N ARG A 236 -13.12 11.98 1.34
CA ARG A 236 -12.07 11.08 1.84
C ARG A 236 -11.09 11.82 2.76
N ALA A 237 -10.74 13.07 2.43
CA ALA A 237 -9.92 13.91 3.29
C ALA A 237 -10.60 14.17 4.64
N GLU A 238 -11.93 14.46 4.67
CA GLU A 238 -12.69 14.63 5.91
C GLU A 238 -12.73 13.35 6.75
N GLU A 239 -12.90 12.19 6.12
CA GLU A 239 -12.89 10.91 6.83
C GLU A 239 -11.51 10.60 7.43
N LEU A 240 -10.43 10.84 6.68
CA LEU A 240 -9.05 10.70 7.19
C LEU A 240 -8.77 11.67 8.33
N TRP A 241 -9.13 12.94 8.16
CA TRP A 241 -8.95 13.97 9.17
C TRP A 241 -9.64 13.63 10.48
N SER A 242 -10.90 13.16 10.38
CA SER A 242 -11.66 12.70 11.55
C SER A 242 -11.02 11.49 12.21
N ARG A 243 -10.51 10.54 11.39
CA ARG A 243 -9.84 9.33 11.91
C ARG A 243 -8.51 9.64 12.58
N LEU A 244 -7.71 10.52 11.99
CA LEU A 244 -6.42 10.94 12.53
C LEU A 244 -6.57 11.71 13.87
N LYS A 245 -7.58 12.54 14.00
CA LYS A 245 -7.88 13.28 15.27
C LYS A 245 -8.18 12.39 16.48
N VAL A 246 -8.51 11.15 16.27
CA VAL A 246 -8.78 10.22 17.38
C VAL A 246 -7.49 9.80 18.10
N GLU A 247 -6.38 9.74 17.38
CA GLU A 247 -5.07 9.43 17.97
C GLU A 247 -4.49 10.67 18.65
N LYS A 248 -3.95 10.54 19.86
CA LYS A 248 -3.43 11.69 20.61
C LYS A 248 -2.09 12.17 20.09
N HIS A 249 -1.20 11.22 19.77
CA HIS A 249 0.16 11.52 19.33
C HIS A 249 0.46 10.73 18.06
N ILE A 250 0.71 11.43 16.96
CA ILE A 250 1.02 10.83 15.66
C ILE A 250 2.32 11.43 15.12
N LEU A 251 3.21 10.58 14.61
CA LEU A 251 4.32 10.99 13.76
C LEU A 251 4.02 10.59 12.31
N ILE A 252 3.97 11.57 11.42
CA ILE A 252 3.81 11.37 9.98
C ILE A 252 5.14 11.68 9.32
N ILE A 253 5.71 10.70 8.64
CA ILE A 253 6.94 10.83 7.86
C ILE A 253 6.55 10.90 6.38
N ILE A 254 6.84 12.04 5.75
CA ILE A 254 6.61 12.28 4.32
C ILE A 254 7.96 12.23 3.62
N ASP A 255 8.20 11.16 2.88
CA ASP A 255 9.49 10.92 2.24
C ASP A 255 9.52 11.45 0.80
N ASP A 256 10.66 12.03 0.41
CA ASP A 256 10.99 12.58 -0.92
C ASP A 256 9.97 13.60 -1.47
N LEU A 257 9.64 14.61 -0.67
CA LEU A 257 8.77 15.70 -1.10
C LEU A 257 9.49 16.64 -2.10
N TRP A 258 8.87 16.86 -3.27
CA TRP A 258 9.48 17.59 -4.39
C TRP A 258 9.13 19.08 -4.47
N ASP A 259 7.95 19.46 -4.00
CA ASP A 259 7.48 20.86 -3.98
C ASP A 259 6.46 21.06 -2.85
N GLU A 260 5.98 22.27 -2.69
CA GLU A 260 4.92 22.60 -1.74
C GLU A 260 3.69 21.72 -1.94
N PHE A 261 3.18 21.17 -0.84
CA PHE A 261 2.02 20.30 -0.87
C PHE A 261 1.03 20.66 0.26
N LYS A 262 -0.26 20.73 -0.08
CA LYS A 262 -1.33 21.02 0.89
C LYS A 262 -1.73 19.75 1.63
N LEU A 263 -1.32 19.61 2.88
CA LEU A 263 -1.59 18.44 3.72
C LEU A 263 -3.09 18.23 3.98
N GLU A 264 -3.86 19.31 3.99
CA GLU A 264 -5.31 19.32 4.15
C GLU A 264 -6.00 18.56 3.00
N SER A 265 -5.42 18.58 1.79
CA SER A 265 -5.98 17.85 0.65
C SER A 265 -5.93 16.31 0.82
N ILE A 266 -4.99 15.82 1.65
CA ILE A 266 -4.96 14.40 2.05
C ILE A 266 -5.92 14.16 3.22
N GLY A 267 -6.15 15.17 4.06
CA GLY A 267 -6.88 15.07 5.31
C GLY A 267 -5.97 14.87 6.53
N ILE A 268 -4.75 15.43 6.49
CA ILE A 268 -3.81 15.39 7.61
C ILE A 268 -4.03 16.63 8.48
N PRO A 269 -4.55 16.49 9.72
CA PRO A 269 -4.66 17.60 10.66
C PRO A 269 -3.31 17.85 11.32
N PHE A 270 -2.87 19.12 11.37
CA PHE A 270 -1.61 19.48 12.05
C PHE A 270 -1.68 20.88 12.66
N GLY A 271 -0.65 21.25 13.42
CA GLY A 271 -0.57 22.55 14.08
C GLY A 271 -1.66 22.75 15.14
N ASP A 272 -2.37 23.88 15.09
CA ASP A 272 -3.41 24.21 16.06
C ASP A 272 -4.61 23.25 16.04
N GLU A 273 -4.85 22.60 14.90
CA GLU A 273 -5.95 21.65 14.76
C GLU A 273 -5.66 20.29 15.42
N HIS A 274 -4.38 19.90 15.49
CA HIS A 274 -3.94 18.68 16.16
C HIS A 274 -2.51 18.82 16.68
N LYS A 275 -2.36 19.33 17.91
CA LYS A 275 -1.05 19.58 18.53
C LYS A 275 -0.19 18.34 18.73
N GLY A 276 -0.81 17.16 18.79
CA GLY A 276 -0.11 15.88 18.90
C GLY A 276 0.34 15.29 17.57
N CYS A 277 -0.02 15.89 16.43
CA CYS A 277 0.45 15.46 15.12
C CYS A 277 1.78 16.16 14.80
N LYS A 278 2.83 15.36 14.60
CA LYS A 278 4.17 15.81 14.22
C LYS A 278 4.48 15.31 12.81
N ILE A 279 5.13 16.16 12.03
CA ILE A 279 5.47 15.85 10.64
C ILE A 279 6.99 15.95 10.47
N LEU A 280 7.58 14.88 9.96
CA LEU A 280 8.94 14.84 9.45
C LEU A 280 8.88 14.68 7.95
N LEU A 281 9.32 15.68 7.19
CA LEU A 281 9.43 15.54 5.74
C LEU A 281 10.89 15.40 5.32
N THR A 282 11.12 14.62 4.26
CA THR A 282 12.43 14.58 3.60
C THR A 282 12.33 15.19 2.22
N THR A 283 13.38 15.87 1.77
CA THR A 283 13.42 16.51 0.45
C THR A 283 14.86 16.63 -0.05
N ARG A 284 15.02 16.78 -1.36
CA ARG A 284 16.32 17.06 -2.00
C ARG A 284 16.67 18.54 -1.95
N GLN A 285 15.68 19.42 -1.77
CA GLN A 285 15.83 20.87 -1.88
C GLN A 285 15.42 21.58 -0.58
N GLN A 286 16.32 22.38 -0.03
CA GLN A 286 16.01 23.19 1.16
C GLN A 286 14.80 24.12 0.96
N GLN A 287 14.62 24.66 -0.25
CA GLN A 287 13.50 25.55 -0.56
C GLN A 287 12.13 24.92 -0.31
N VAL A 288 12.02 23.59 -0.43
CA VAL A 288 10.78 22.85 -0.13
C VAL A 288 10.47 22.91 1.36
N CYS A 289 11.47 22.81 2.25
CA CYS A 289 11.29 22.98 3.68
C CYS A 289 10.71 24.36 4.00
N SER A 290 11.28 25.40 3.41
CA SER A 290 10.80 26.77 3.60
C SER A 290 9.39 27.01 3.05
N LYS A 291 9.04 26.46 1.86
CA LYS A 291 7.68 26.51 1.28
C LYS A 291 6.67 25.77 2.17
N MET A 292 7.05 24.62 2.71
CA MET A 292 6.23 23.85 3.66
C MET A 292 6.17 24.48 5.07
N ARG A 293 6.90 25.60 5.30
CA ARG A 293 6.98 26.30 6.59
C ARG A 293 7.47 25.39 7.71
N CYS A 294 8.51 24.58 7.43
CA CYS A 294 9.18 23.80 8.45
C CYS A 294 9.72 24.75 9.52
N GLN A 295 9.49 24.39 10.78
CA GLN A 295 9.94 25.17 11.92
C GLN A 295 11.41 24.87 12.26
N GLU A 296 11.86 23.65 11.90
CA GLU A 296 13.26 23.23 11.94
C GLU A 296 13.65 22.64 10.58
N GLU A 297 14.80 23.09 10.05
CA GLU A 297 15.38 22.61 8.81
C GLU A 297 16.73 21.96 9.12
N ILE A 298 16.84 20.66 8.92
CA ILE A 298 18.02 19.87 9.25
C ILE A 298 18.66 19.39 7.96
N GLN A 299 19.94 19.66 7.77
CA GLN A 299 20.70 19.21 6.62
C GLN A 299 21.40 17.88 6.90
N LEU A 300 21.16 16.88 6.06
CA LEU A 300 21.96 15.67 6.07
C LEU A 300 23.09 15.80 5.03
N GLY A 301 24.32 15.82 5.53
CA GLY A 301 25.53 15.89 4.72
C GLY A 301 26.00 14.52 4.21
N ILE A 302 27.03 14.54 3.39
CA ILE A 302 27.80 13.35 2.98
C ILE A 302 28.60 12.80 4.16
N LEU A 303 29.01 11.54 4.07
CA LEU A 303 29.88 10.91 5.06
C LEU A 303 31.27 11.55 5.04
N SER A 304 31.90 11.63 6.21
CA SER A 304 33.33 11.96 6.32
C SER A 304 34.18 10.88 5.62
N LYS A 305 35.44 11.19 5.34
CA LYS A 305 36.35 10.23 4.69
C LYS A 305 36.50 8.92 5.47
N ASP A 306 36.54 9.02 6.80
CA ASP A 306 36.70 7.86 7.67
C ASP A 306 35.42 7.01 7.71
N GLU A 307 34.26 7.65 7.82
CA GLU A 307 32.95 6.97 7.75
C GLU A 307 32.70 6.32 6.39
N ALA A 308 33.04 7.02 5.31
CA ALA A 308 32.95 6.52 3.94
C ALA A 308 33.82 5.27 3.75
N TRP A 309 35.04 5.28 4.28
CA TRP A 309 35.92 4.12 4.25
C TRP A 309 35.36 2.94 5.06
N VAL A 310 34.84 3.17 6.25
CA VAL A 310 34.22 2.12 7.08
C VAL A 310 33.05 1.48 6.35
N LEU A 311 32.16 2.29 5.76
CA LEU A 311 31.02 1.77 4.98
C LEU A 311 31.49 0.98 3.75
N PHE A 312 32.45 1.56 3.00
CA PHE A 312 32.98 0.95 1.80
C PHE A 312 33.60 -0.42 2.07
N LYS A 313 34.47 -0.49 3.06
CA LYS A 313 35.19 -1.71 3.47
C LYS A 313 34.22 -2.83 3.85
N ASP A 314 33.20 -2.52 4.63
CA ASP A 314 32.17 -3.47 5.02
C ASP A 314 31.39 -4.01 3.80
N GLN A 315 30.93 -3.12 2.94
CA GLN A 315 30.14 -3.50 1.77
C GLN A 315 30.97 -4.28 0.73
N ALA A 316 32.26 -3.99 0.62
CA ALA A 316 33.20 -4.72 -0.22
C ALA A 316 33.65 -6.05 0.40
N GLY A 317 33.42 -6.27 1.71
CA GLY A 317 33.85 -7.46 2.43
C GLY A 317 35.36 -7.53 2.61
N LEU A 318 36.04 -6.38 2.77
CA LEU A 318 37.50 -6.32 2.94
C LEU A 318 37.87 -6.54 4.41
N GLU A 319 38.94 -7.31 4.65
CA GLU A 319 39.49 -7.56 5.99
C GLU A 319 40.39 -6.42 6.46
N ASP A 320 40.72 -6.37 7.77
CA ASP A 320 41.56 -5.34 8.40
C ASP A 320 43.06 -5.67 8.20
N ASP A 321 43.46 -6.08 7.01
CA ASP A 321 44.87 -6.27 6.67
C ASP A 321 45.44 -5.04 5.93
N CYS A 322 46.73 -4.80 6.07
CA CYS A 322 47.45 -3.75 5.35
C CYS A 322 47.82 -4.23 3.95
N SER A 323 46.84 -4.77 3.21
CA SER A 323 47.10 -5.27 1.86
C SER A 323 47.15 -4.14 0.84
N ILE A 324 47.91 -4.37 -0.29
CA ILE A 324 47.93 -3.47 -1.44
C ILE A 324 46.48 -3.23 -1.96
N LEU A 325 45.62 -4.23 -1.80
CA LEU A 325 44.22 -4.12 -2.19
C LEU A 325 43.50 -3.02 -1.38
N ASN A 326 43.76 -2.94 -0.07
CA ASN A 326 43.15 -1.92 0.79
C ASN A 326 43.62 -0.49 0.44
N GLU A 327 44.83 -0.32 -0.05
CA GLU A 327 45.29 0.99 -0.51
C GLU A 327 44.52 1.45 -1.76
N VAL A 328 44.42 0.57 -2.78
CA VAL A 328 43.66 0.85 -3.99
C VAL A 328 42.16 1.06 -3.66
N ALA A 329 41.63 0.24 -2.76
CA ALA A 329 40.21 0.36 -2.34
C ALA A 329 39.90 1.69 -1.64
N LYS A 330 40.87 2.25 -0.85
CA LYS A 330 40.73 3.58 -0.25
C LYS A 330 40.70 4.69 -1.31
N GLU A 331 41.51 4.59 -2.35
CA GLU A 331 41.45 5.55 -3.44
C GLU A 331 40.08 5.50 -4.14
N VAL A 332 39.60 4.30 -4.49
CA VAL A 332 38.27 4.11 -5.08
C VAL A 332 37.15 4.61 -4.18
N ALA A 333 37.23 4.37 -2.87
CA ALA A 333 36.24 4.89 -1.90
C ALA A 333 36.25 6.43 -1.88
N GLY A 334 37.42 7.05 -2.04
CA GLY A 334 37.57 8.51 -2.13
C GLY A 334 36.80 9.11 -3.32
N GLU A 335 36.80 8.41 -4.47
CA GLU A 335 36.08 8.84 -5.68
C GLU A 335 34.56 8.78 -5.54
N CYS A 336 34.03 8.04 -4.55
CA CYS A 336 32.62 8.06 -4.19
C CYS A 336 32.20 9.33 -3.43
N LYS A 337 33.15 10.25 -3.16
CA LYS A 337 32.94 11.59 -2.54
C LYS A 337 32.05 11.57 -1.29
N GLY A 338 32.13 10.50 -0.49
CA GLY A 338 31.38 10.34 0.76
C GLY A 338 29.86 10.10 0.59
N LEU A 339 29.39 9.81 -0.61
CA LEU A 339 27.99 9.58 -0.89
C LEU A 339 27.62 8.11 -0.63
N PRO A 340 26.74 7.78 0.35
CA PRO A 340 26.43 6.41 0.74
C PRO A 340 25.98 5.52 -0.41
N LEU A 341 25.10 6.01 -1.29
CA LEU A 341 24.62 5.23 -2.44
C LEU A 341 25.76 4.85 -3.40
N ALA A 342 26.65 5.80 -3.70
CA ALA A 342 27.81 5.55 -4.55
C ALA A 342 28.75 4.53 -3.89
N ILE A 343 29.02 4.71 -2.61
CA ILE A 343 29.87 3.81 -1.82
C ILE A 343 29.33 2.37 -1.87
N VAL A 344 28.05 2.18 -1.54
CA VAL A 344 27.42 0.86 -1.49
C VAL A 344 27.42 0.18 -2.87
N THR A 345 27.09 0.92 -3.93
CA THR A 345 27.03 0.34 -5.29
C THR A 345 28.40 -0.04 -5.82
N VAL A 346 29.41 0.81 -5.64
CA VAL A 346 30.80 0.54 -6.09
C VAL A 346 31.42 -0.59 -5.27
N ALA A 347 31.30 -0.53 -3.94
CA ALA A 347 31.83 -1.56 -3.06
C ALA A 347 31.26 -2.95 -3.38
N LYS A 348 29.94 -3.05 -3.58
CA LYS A 348 29.28 -4.30 -3.98
C LYS A 348 29.70 -4.77 -5.38
N ALA A 349 29.94 -3.85 -6.33
CA ALA A 349 30.38 -4.20 -7.68
C ALA A 349 31.84 -4.74 -7.72
N LEU A 350 32.68 -4.26 -6.80
CA LEU A 350 34.10 -4.66 -6.72
C LEU A 350 34.35 -5.79 -5.70
N LYS A 351 33.32 -6.19 -4.94
CA LYS A 351 33.42 -7.30 -4.01
C LYS A 351 33.88 -8.58 -4.72
N ASP A 352 34.83 -9.29 -4.10
CA ASP A 352 35.39 -10.55 -4.61
C ASP A 352 36.12 -10.40 -5.98
N ARG A 353 36.52 -9.18 -6.40
CA ARG A 353 37.27 -8.92 -7.62
C ARG A 353 38.78 -8.97 -7.38
N SER A 354 39.51 -9.24 -8.46
CA SER A 354 40.98 -9.28 -8.44
C SER A 354 41.58 -7.88 -8.24
N LEU A 355 42.81 -7.82 -7.73
CA LEU A 355 43.55 -6.57 -7.56
C LEU A 355 43.67 -5.76 -8.88
N ASP A 356 43.81 -6.44 -10.01
CA ASP A 356 43.93 -5.77 -11.31
C ASP A 356 42.59 -5.11 -11.71
N GLU A 357 41.46 -5.75 -11.41
CA GLU A 357 40.14 -5.14 -11.63
C GLU A 357 39.92 -3.92 -10.71
N TRP A 358 40.42 -3.95 -9.48
CA TRP A 358 40.40 -2.80 -8.58
C TRP A 358 41.23 -1.63 -9.12
N ARG A 359 42.43 -1.92 -9.67
CA ARG A 359 43.29 -0.92 -10.32
C ARG A 359 42.61 -0.34 -11.56
N ASP A 360 42.01 -1.17 -12.39
CA ASP A 360 41.24 -0.73 -13.56
C ASP A 360 40.11 0.21 -13.17
N ALA A 361 39.36 -0.11 -12.09
CA ALA A 361 38.29 0.73 -11.58
C ALA A 361 38.83 2.10 -11.14
N ASN A 362 39.91 2.11 -10.37
CA ASN A 362 40.55 3.33 -9.90
C ASN A 362 41.05 4.21 -11.08
N GLN A 363 41.64 3.58 -12.11
CA GLN A 363 42.09 4.30 -13.28
C GLN A 363 40.93 4.94 -14.05
N ARG A 364 39.83 4.23 -14.21
CA ARG A 364 38.60 4.75 -14.86
C ARG A 364 38.07 5.99 -14.16
N PHE A 365 38.02 5.98 -12.83
CA PHE A 365 37.62 7.17 -12.08
C PHE A 365 38.55 8.36 -12.32
N LYS A 366 39.85 8.13 -12.35
CA LYS A 366 40.84 9.17 -12.64
C LYS A 366 40.71 9.74 -14.06
N ASP A 367 40.35 8.90 -15.03
CA ASP A 367 40.20 9.29 -16.44
C ASP A 367 38.85 10.03 -16.70
N SER A 368 37.79 9.77 -15.91
CA SER A 368 36.45 10.30 -16.15
C SER A 368 36.19 11.68 -15.54
N THR A 369 37.07 12.22 -14.71
CA THR A 369 36.90 13.49 -13.97
C THR A 369 36.66 14.74 -14.84
N HIS A 370 36.67 14.64 -16.18
CA HIS A 370 36.61 15.79 -17.08
C HIS A 370 35.33 15.90 -17.94
N PHE A 371 34.34 14.99 -17.83
CA PHE A 371 33.32 14.87 -18.86
C PHE A 371 31.85 15.16 -18.44
N TYR A 372 31.55 15.44 -17.17
CA TYR A 372 30.14 15.55 -16.75
C TYR A 372 29.83 16.79 -15.91
N ASP A 373 28.74 17.45 -16.31
CA ASP A 373 28.16 18.57 -15.57
C ASP A 373 27.69 18.12 -14.17
N GLU A 374 28.32 18.67 -13.13
CA GLU A 374 28.10 18.28 -11.73
C GLU A 374 26.69 18.64 -11.21
N GLU A 375 25.89 19.44 -11.95
CA GLU A 375 24.64 20.01 -11.44
C GLU A 375 23.44 19.02 -11.38
N VAL A 376 23.40 17.99 -12.23
CA VAL A 376 22.15 17.20 -12.37
C VAL A 376 22.07 15.99 -11.42
N LEU A 377 23.17 15.27 -11.17
CA LEU A 377 23.16 14.07 -10.32
C LEU A 377 24.31 14.00 -9.30
N GLY A 378 24.95 15.15 -9.00
CA GLY A 378 25.83 15.30 -7.84
C GLY A 378 27.01 14.32 -7.75
N GLY A 379 27.67 13.98 -8.84
CA GLY A 379 28.85 13.09 -8.83
C GLY A 379 28.53 11.60 -8.65
N VAL A 380 27.24 11.20 -8.77
CA VAL A 380 26.79 9.80 -8.59
C VAL A 380 26.85 8.99 -9.88
N LEU A 381 26.80 9.64 -11.05
CA LEU A 381 26.70 8.96 -12.35
C LEU A 381 27.91 8.05 -12.62
N GLU A 382 29.12 8.52 -12.36
CA GLU A 382 30.34 7.75 -12.61
C GLU A 382 30.44 6.49 -11.73
N PRO A 383 30.22 6.58 -10.39
CA PRO A 383 30.15 5.39 -9.55
C PRO A 383 29.09 4.38 -10.01
N LEU A 384 27.89 4.85 -10.38
CA LEU A 384 26.83 3.99 -10.89
C LEU A 384 27.20 3.39 -12.26
N LYS A 385 27.82 4.19 -13.15
CA LYS A 385 28.30 3.74 -14.46
C LYS A 385 29.35 2.64 -14.31
N LEU A 386 30.30 2.84 -13.42
CA LEU A 386 31.30 1.82 -13.11
C LEU A 386 30.61 0.53 -12.66
N SER A 387 29.73 0.62 -11.67
CA SER A 387 29.00 -0.54 -11.14
C SER A 387 28.18 -1.25 -12.21
N TYR A 388 27.50 -0.49 -13.09
CA TYR A 388 26.74 -1.01 -14.23
C TYR A 388 27.62 -1.72 -15.25
N ASP A 389 28.84 -1.19 -15.53
CA ASP A 389 29.81 -1.81 -16.44
C ASP A 389 30.36 -3.11 -15.84
N TYR A 390 30.51 -3.19 -14.51
CA TYR A 390 30.92 -4.43 -13.85
C TYR A 390 29.88 -5.55 -13.90
N LEU A 391 28.60 -5.24 -14.11
CA LEU A 391 27.61 -6.26 -14.44
C LEU A 391 28.02 -7.07 -15.69
N LYS A 392 28.89 -6.52 -16.55
CA LYS A 392 29.39 -7.15 -17.79
C LYS A 392 30.50 -8.18 -17.57
N LYS A 393 31.27 -8.09 -16.49
CA LYS A 393 32.52 -8.84 -16.30
C LYS A 393 32.37 -10.27 -15.78
N ASP A 394 31.17 -10.81 -15.68
CA ASP A 394 30.98 -12.23 -15.31
C ASP A 394 31.32 -13.14 -16.48
N ASN A 395 32.06 -14.23 -16.20
CA ASN A 395 32.73 -15.14 -17.16
C ASN A 395 31.85 -15.80 -18.24
N ASN A 396 30.60 -15.40 -18.37
CA ASN A 396 29.65 -15.87 -19.39
C ASN A 396 29.22 -14.70 -20.27
N GLN A 397 29.97 -14.42 -21.32
CA GLN A 397 29.72 -13.32 -22.27
C GLN A 397 28.28 -13.21 -22.81
N MET A 398 27.54 -14.31 -22.81
CA MET A 398 26.14 -14.35 -23.29
C MET A 398 25.11 -13.84 -22.27
N THR A 399 25.46 -13.74 -20.98
CA THR A 399 24.52 -13.35 -19.92
C THR A 399 24.51 -11.83 -19.65
N VAL A 400 25.50 -11.15 -20.10
CA VAL A 400 25.87 -9.78 -19.73
C VAL A 400 24.86 -8.74 -20.20
N ASN A 401 24.58 -8.73 -21.50
CA ASN A 401 23.62 -7.78 -22.06
C ASN A 401 22.21 -8.01 -21.51
N HIS A 402 21.90 -9.24 -21.06
CA HIS A 402 20.60 -9.58 -20.51
C HIS A 402 20.35 -9.00 -19.11
N ILE A 403 21.38 -8.99 -18.23
CA ILE A 403 21.26 -8.37 -16.89
C ILE A 403 21.09 -6.87 -17.01
N GLN A 404 21.88 -6.24 -17.88
CA GLN A 404 21.76 -4.82 -18.19
C GLN A 404 20.39 -4.47 -18.79
N MET A 405 19.88 -5.30 -19.69
CA MET A 405 18.54 -5.10 -20.23
C MET A 405 17.46 -5.27 -19.15
N CYS A 406 17.58 -6.25 -18.23
CA CYS A 406 16.67 -6.37 -17.08
C CYS A 406 16.70 -5.08 -16.23
N PHE A 407 17.88 -4.49 -16.01
CA PHE A 407 18.02 -3.22 -15.31
C PHE A 407 17.28 -2.09 -16.04
N LEU A 408 17.49 -1.95 -17.35
CA LEU A 408 16.82 -0.91 -18.14
C LEU A 408 15.29 -1.12 -18.16
N LEU A 409 14.80 -2.36 -18.27
CA LEU A 409 13.37 -2.66 -18.21
C LEU A 409 12.72 -2.24 -16.88
N CYS A 410 13.45 -2.30 -15.76
CA CYS A 410 12.97 -1.80 -14.49
C CYS A 410 12.70 -0.29 -14.52
N SER A 411 13.45 0.49 -15.28
CA SER A 411 13.25 1.94 -15.39
C SER A 411 12.02 2.37 -16.20
N LEU A 412 11.32 1.42 -16.84
CA LEU A 412 10.06 1.68 -17.53
C LEU A 412 8.87 1.88 -16.57
N PHE A 413 9.03 1.54 -15.29
CA PHE A 413 7.98 1.71 -14.28
C PHE A 413 7.99 3.12 -13.70
N PRO A 414 6.86 3.61 -13.15
CA PRO A 414 6.80 4.91 -12.51
C PRO A 414 7.77 5.04 -11.33
N GLU A 415 8.05 6.28 -10.97
CA GLU A 415 8.82 6.61 -9.77
C GLU A 415 8.06 6.13 -8.52
N ASP A 416 8.78 5.65 -7.52
CA ASP A 416 8.25 5.13 -6.24
C ASP A 416 7.27 3.95 -6.35
N ASP A 417 7.01 3.43 -7.54
CA ASP A 417 6.16 2.26 -7.71
C ASP A 417 6.90 0.96 -7.37
N GLU A 418 6.13 0.02 -6.82
CA GLU A 418 6.59 -1.35 -6.66
C GLU A 418 6.51 -2.10 -7.99
N ILE A 419 7.66 -2.53 -8.45
CA ILE A 419 7.82 -3.22 -9.73
C ILE A 419 7.42 -4.68 -9.57
N CYS A 420 6.38 -5.10 -10.27
CA CYS A 420 5.94 -6.50 -10.26
C CYS A 420 6.95 -7.40 -10.99
N THR A 421 7.54 -8.35 -10.26
CA THR A 421 8.52 -9.30 -10.78
C THR A 421 7.98 -10.11 -11.97
N GLU A 422 6.71 -10.52 -11.92
CA GLU A 422 6.05 -11.27 -13.00
C GLU A 422 5.97 -10.46 -14.29
N LEU A 423 5.62 -9.19 -14.19
CA LEU A 423 5.55 -8.31 -15.36
C LEU A 423 6.94 -8.12 -15.99
N LEU A 424 7.99 -7.95 -15.17
CA LEU A 424 9.37 -7.90 -15.67
C LEU A 424 9.79 -9.19 -16.36
N ILE A 425 9.41 -10.34 -15.83
CA ILE A 425 9.70 -11.64 -16.43
C ILE A 425 9.02 -11.75 -17.80
N MET A 426 7.74 -11.39 -17.89
CA MET A 426 7.00 -11.40 -19.16
C MET A 426 7.64 -10.45 -20.18
N CYS A 427 8.02 -9.24 -19.75
CA CYS A 427 8.71 -8.28 -20.60
C CYS A 427 10.06 -8.83 -21.08
N GLY A 428 10.85 -9.40 -20.18
CA GLY A 428 12.16 -9.98 -20.54
C GLY A 428 12.05 -11.14 -21.52
N ILE A 429 11.05 -11.99 -21.39
CA ILE A 429 10.76 -13.07 -22.36
C ILE A 429 10.35 -12.47 -23.69
N GLY A 430 9.44 -11.49 -23.69
CA GLY A 430 8.91 -10.84 -24.88
C GLY A 430 9.99 -10.13 -25.70
N VAL A 431 10.90 -9.36 -25.06
CA VAL A 431 12.02 -8.72 -25.76
C VAL A 431 13.13 -9.71 -26.18
N GLY A 432 12.92 -11.00 -25.97
CA GLY A 432 13.84 -12.04 -26.42
C GLY A 432 15.09 -12.21 -25.56
N LEU A 433 15.05 -11.89 -24.27
CA LEU A 433 16.17 -12.20 -23.38
C LEU A 433 16.46 -13.70 -23.36
N PHE A 434 17.71 -14.05 -23.23
CA PHE A 434 18.20 -15.44 -23.22
C PHE A 434 17.78 -16.25 -24.45
N PRO A 435 18.15 -15.83 -25.68
CA PRO A 435 17.69 -16.45 -26.92
C PRO A 435 18.06 -17.93 -27.06
N ASN A 436 19.16 -18.36 -26.42
CA ASN A 436 19.64 -19.74 -26.46
C ASN A 436 18.97 -20.66 -25.41
N VAL A 437 18.00 -20.15 -24.65
CA VAL A 437 17.19 -20.92 -23.71
C VAL A 437 15.82 -21.13 -24.31
N TYR A 438 15.46 -22.38 -24.63
CA TYR A 438 14.23 -22.67 -25.38
C TYR A 438 13.01 -22.81 -24.47
N SER A 439 13.20 -23.27 -23.23
CA SER A 439 12.11 -23.43 -22.28
C SER A 439 11.73 -22.07 -21.66
N ILE A 440 10.44 -21.77 -21.65
CA ILE A 440 9.89 -20.57 -20.97
C ILE A 440 10.23 -20.61 -19.48
N GLU A 441 10.13 -21.78 -18.85
CA GLU A 441 10.45 -21.96 -17.43
C GLU A 441 11.92 -21.68 -17.13
N ASP A 442 12.82 -22.09 -17.99
CA ASP A 442 14.26 -21.82 -17.81
C ASP A 442 14.63 -20.36 -18.12
N LYS A 443 13.95 -19.72 -19.10
CA LYS A 443 14.06 -18.26 -19.31
C LYS A 443 13.62 -17.51 -18.07
N ARG A 444 12.48 -17.90 -17.47
CA ARG A 444 11.97 -17.34 -16.21
C ARG A 444 13.01 -17.42 -15.09
N LYS A 445 13.60 -18.61 -14.87
CA LYS A 445 14.68 -18.79 -13.87
C LYS A 445 15.84 -17.84 -14.11
N LYS A 446 16.30 -17.72 -15.37
CA LYS A 446 17.41 -16.85 -15.75
C LYS A 446 17.11 -15.36 -15.51
N ILE A 447 15.89 -14.91 -15.79
CA ILE A 447 15.48 -13.52 -15.51
C ILE A 447 15.45 -13.28 -14.00
N VAL A 448 14.88 -14.22 -13.21
CA VAL A 448 14.88 -14.13 -11.73
C VAL A 448 16.32 -14.09 -11.18
N GLU A 449 17.23 -14.90 -11.71
CA GLU A 449 18.66 -14.85 -11.36
C GLU A 449 19.27 -13.47 -11.65
N ALA A 450 18.95 -12.89 -12.82
CA ALA A 450 19.42 -11.55 -13.21
C ALA A 450 18.88 -10.46 -12.25
N LEU A 451 17.59 -10.52 -11.90
CA LEU A 451 16.98 -9.58 -10.95
C LEU A 451 17.59 -9.70 -9.54
N LYS A 452 17.81 -10.93 -9.05
CA LYS A 452 18.52 -11.16 -7.78
C LYS A 452 19.96 -10.62 -7.80
N LYS A 453 20.63 -10.70 -8.95
CA LYS A 453 21.97 -10.13 -9.10
C LYS A 453 21.93 -8.60 -9.04
N LEU A 454 20.94 -7.95 -9.66
CA LEU A 454 20.73 -6.50 -9.57
C LEU A 454 20.43 -6.07 -8.11
N GLN A 455 19.67 -6.85 -7.36
CA GLN A 455 19.45 -6.60 -5.93
C GLN A 455 20.77 -6.71 -5.13
N LYS A 456 21.54 -7.78 -5.34
CA LYS A 456 22.84 -7.96 -4.68
C LYS A 456 23.82 -6.83 -5.00
N SER A 457 23.78 -6.29 -6.22
CA SER A 457 24.64 -5.18 -6.65
C SER A 457 24.12 -3.80 -6.20
N GLY A 458 22.99 -3.70 -5.50
CA GLY A 458 22.42 -2.46 -4.98
C GLY A 458 21.65 -1.62 -6.01
N PHE A 459 21.39 -2.14 -7.22
CA PHE A 459 20.56 -1.46 -8.21
C PHE A 459 19.06 -1.62 -7.98
N LEU A 460 18.66 -2.70 -7.33
CA LEU A 460 17.28 -2.94 -6.92
C LEU A 460 17.19 -3.17 -5.42
N LEU A 461 16.09 -2.74 -4.83
CA LEU A 461 15.79 -2.88 -3.42
C LEU A 461 14.69 -3.93 -3.22
N GLU A 462 14.69 -4.57 -2.06
CA GLU A 462 13.58 -5.42 -1.63
C GLU A 462 12.34 -4.56 -1.38
N ALA A 463 11.17 -5.09 -1.74
CA ALA A 463 9.88 -4.53 -1.38
C ALA A 463 9.24 -5.36 -0.27
N ASP A 464 8.16 -4.84 0.32
CA ASP A 464 7.44 -5.51 1.42
C ASP A 464 6.84 -6.87 0.99
N CYS A 465 6.61 -7.05 -0.31
CA CYS A 465 6.11 -8.29 -0.90
C CYS A 465 7.21 -9.01 -1.70
N ALA A 466 7.35 -10.33 -1.50
CA ALA A 466 8.36 -11.15 -2.16
C ALA A 466 8.29 -11.17 -3.71
N TYR A 467 7.15 -10.75 -4.26
CA TYR A 467 6.91 -10.68 -5.71
C TYR A 467 7.07 -9.27 -6.29
N MET A 468 7.50 -8.33 -5.47
CA MET A 468 7.74 -6.94 -5.82
C MET A 468 9.18 -6.56 -5.56
N MET A 469 9.66 -5.53 -6.24
CA MET A 469 10.96 -4.90 -6.01
C MET A 469 10.86 -3.41 -6.25
N ARG A 470 11.85 -2.66 -5.78
CA ARG A 470 11.90 -1.21 -5.95
C ARG A 470 13.22 -0.81 -6.59
N MET A 471 13.22 0.30 -7.28
CA MET A 471 14.43 0.94 -7.79
C MET A 471 14.57 2.31 -7.10
N HIS A 472 15.76 2.58 -6.55
CA HIS A 472 16.03 3.90 -5.98
C HIS A 472 16.01 4.98 -7.08
N ASP A 473 15.45 6.17 -6.80
CA ASP A 473 15.27 7.24 -7.80
C ASP A 473 16.54 7.61 -8.53
N VAL A 474 17.64 7.78 -7.81
CA VAL A 474 18.95 8.10 -8.43
C VAL A 474 19.42 7.00 -9.38
N VAL A 475 19.13 5.74 -9.05
CA VAL A 475 19.45 4.59 -9.91
C VAL A 475 18.56 4.59 -11.15
N ARG A 476 17.30 5.03 -10.99
CA ARG A 476 16.35 5.18 -12.08
C ARG A 476 16.72 6.35 -12.99
N ASP A 477 17.09 7.50 -12.41
CA ASP A 477 17.60 8.65 -13.16
C ASP A 477 18.84 8.27 -13.97
N PHE A 478 19.74 7.47 -13.37
CA PHE A 478 20.89 6.90 -14.06
C PHE A 478 20.46 5.98 -15.22
N ALA A 479 19.46 5.13 -15.04
CA ALA A 479 18.96 4.28 -16.13
C ALA A 479 18.32 5.10 -17.25
N HIS A 480 17.59 6.17 -16.93
CA HIS A 480 17.06 7.12 -17.92
C HIS A 480 18.17 7.87 -18.66
N TRP A 481 19.23 8.27 -17.96
CA TRP A 481 20.41 8.86 -18.60
C TRP A 481 21.06 7.89 -19.59
N LEU A 482 21.23 6.60 -19.23
CA LEU A 482 21.76 5.58 -20.13
C LEU A 482 20.89 5.38 -21.38
N THR A 483 19.58 5.52 -21.24
CA THR A 483 18.60 5.30 -22.33
C THR A 483 18.26 6.58 -23.10
N SER A 484 18.80 7.74 -22.71
CA SER A 484 18.59 9.00 -23.45
C SER A 484 19.44 9.12 -24.70
N THR A 485 20.62 8.51 -24.72
CA THR A 485 21.63 8.68 -25.80
C THR A 485 22.10 7.39 -26.43
N GLY A 486 21.76 6.21 -25.86
CA GLY A 486 22.25 4.90 -26.31
C GLY A 486 21.44 4.29 -27.47
N GLU A 487 21.80 3.05 -27.83
CA GLU A 487 21.05 2.23 -28.80
C GLU A 487 19.63 1.88 -28.30
N ASN A 488 19.45 1.73 -26.98
CA ASN A 488 18.18 1.51 -26.33
C ASN A 488 17.64 2.86 -25.85
N ARG A 489 16.83 3.52 -26.64
CA ARG A 489 16.18 4.78 -26.26
C ARG A 489 14.81 4.50 -25.64
N PHE A 490 14.63 4.97 -24.40
CA PHE A 490 13.38 4.79 -23.66
C PHE A 490 12.70 6.13 -23.43
N MET A 491 11.37 6.14 -23.51
CA MET A 491 10.54 7.24 -23.10
C MET A 491 9.58 6.77 -22.00
N VAL A 492 9.63 7.42 -20.84
CA VAL A 492 8.73 7.15 -19.72
C VAL A 492 8.02 8.44 -19.35
N LYS A 493 6.69 8.42 -19.30
CA LYS A 493 5.85 9.54 -18.89
C LYS A 493 4.75 9.04 -17.95
N ASP A 494 4.47 9.82 -16.92
CA ASP A 494 3.38 9.58 -15.98
C ASP A 494 2.37 10.73 -16.03
N LYS A 495 1.07 10.40 -15.85
CA LYS A 495 -0.05 11.35 -15.81
C LYS A 495 -0.14 12.27 -17.04
N LEU A 496 0.00 11.67 -18.21
CA LEU A 496 -0.01 12.38 -19.46
C LEU A 496 -1.41 12.96 -19.75
N LYS A 497 -1.51 14.29 -19.93
CA LYS A 497 -2.74 15.01 -20.28
C LYS A 497 -2.80 15.44 -21.75
N GLU A 498 -1.64 15.51 -22.38
CA GLU A 498 -1.43 15.91 -23.75
C GLU A 498 -0.30 15.09 -24.37
N TRP A 499 -0.46 14.65 -25.61
CA TRP A 499 0.60 13.92 -26.30
C TRP A 499 1.82 14.83 -26.45
N PRO A 500 3.03 14.36 -26.15
CA PRO A 500 4.21 15.20 -26.18
C PRO A 500 4.54 15.67 -27.60
N ASP A 501 4.65 17.01 -27.77
CA ASP A 501 5.23 17.60 -28.97
C ASP A 501 6.74 17.34 -28.96
N MET A 502 7.17 16.36 -29.72
CA MET A 502 8.56 15.94 -29.75
C MET A 502 9.31 16.65 -30.89
N VAL A 503 10.44 17.24 -30.55
CA VAL A 503 11.40 17.77 -31.52
C VAL A 503 12.11 16.64 -32.29
N GLU A 504 12.23 15.47 -31.64
CA GLU A 504 12.81 14.27 -32.22
C GLU A 504 11.74 13.28 -32.72
N SER A 505 12.05 12.56 -33.80
CA SER A 505 11.15 11.51 -34.34
C SER A 505 10.97 10.36 -33.33
N PHE A 506 9.73 9.87 -33.20
CA PHE A 506 9.42 8.69 -32.38
C PHE A 506 10.11 7.40 -32.87
N GLU A 507 10.64 7.40 -34.08
CA GLU A 507 11.36 6.26 -34.68
C GLU A 507 12.61 5.83 -33.90
N CYS A 508 13.19 6.71 -33.09
CA CYS A 508 14.39 6.39 -32.33
C CYS A 508 14.13 5.57 -31.07
N TYR A 509 12.89 5.54 -30.57
CA TYR A 509 12.57 4.85 -29.31
C TYR A 509 12.40 3.35 -29.49
N THR A 510 13.04 2.58 -28.60
CA THR A 510 12.92 1.12 -28.53
C THR A 510 11.93 0.67 -27.45
N ALA A 511 11.67 1.52 -26.44
CA ALA A 511 10.64 1.29 -25.45
C ALA A 511 9.93 2.60 -25.07
N ILE A 512 8.63 2.53 -24.92
CA ILE A 512 7.77 3.63 -24.49
C ILE A 512 6.87 3.13 -23.35
N ALA A 513 6.84 3.86 -22.25
CA ALA A 513 5.96 3.60 -21.12
C ALA A 513 5.18 4.86 -20.76
N LEU A 514 3.87 4.80 -20.93
CA LEU A 514 2.94 5.87 -20.66
C LEU A 514 1.97 5.42 -19.57
N TRP A 515 2.12 6.00 -18.38
CA TRP A 515 1.39 5.60 -17.19
C TRP A 515 0.33 6.62 -16.82
N ASN A 516 -0.80 6.15 -16.30
CA ASN A 516 -1.88 6.98 -15.77
C ASN A 516 -2.33 8.10 -16.74
N CYS A 517 -2.40 7.78 -18.03
CA CYS A 517 -2.81 8.72 -19.07
C CYS A 517 -4.26 9.14 -18.89
N SER A 518 -4.55 10.43 -19.04
CA SER A 518 -5.91 10.95 -18.97
C SER A 518 -6.82 10.29 -20.02
N SER A 519 -8.05 9.94 -19.64
CA SER A 519 -9.06 9.43 -20.60
C SER A 519 -9.36 10.42 -21.73
N ASN A 520 -9.12 11.72 -21.49
CA ASN A 520 -9.27 12.81 -22.44
C ASN A 520 -7.90 13.32 -22.94
N LEU A 521 -6.96 12.42 -23.18
CA LEU A 521 -5.63 12.79 -23.66
C LEU A 521 -5.74 13.59 -24.96
N LYS A 522 -5.27 14.86 -24.92
CA LYS A 522 -5.28 15.73 -26.09
C LYS A 522 -4.19 15.33 -27.08
N ASN A 523 -4.45 15.57 -28.36
CA ASN A 523 -3.49 15.36 -29.45
C ASN A 523 -2.96 13.91 -29.52
N PHE A 524 -3.75 12.91 -29.06
CA PHE A 524 -3.35 11.51 -29.22
C PHE A 524 -3.30 11.19 -30.73
N PRO A 525 -2.17 10.73 -31.27
CA PRO A 525 -2.01 10.58 -32.70
C PRO A 525 -2.75 9.36 -33.22
N ASP A 526 -3.37 9.51 -34.39
CA ASP A 526 -3.97 8.38 -35.10
C ASP A 526 -2.90 7.50 -35.76
N LYS A 527 -1.80 8.08 -36.18
CA LYS A 527 -0.67 7.40 -36.83
C LYS A 527 0.65 8.00 -36.36
N VAL A 528 1.59 7.15 -35.92
CA VAL A 528 2.97 7.52 -35.60
C VAL A 528 3.91 6.42 -36.09
N GLU A 529 5.01 6.78 -36.73
CA GLU A 529 6.03 5.84 -37.14
C GLU A 529 6.87 5.40 -35.95
N PHE A 530 6.75 4.12 -35.58
CA PHE A 530 7.48 3.48 -34.47
C PHE A 530 8.34 2.32 -34.98
N SER A 531 9.21 2.58 -35.93
CA SER A 531 9.96 1.53 -36.64
C SER A 531 10.84 0.65 -35.76
N LYS A 532 11.32 1.16 -34.61
CA LYS A 532 12.21 0.46 -33.68
C LYS A 532 11.53 0.05 -32.36
N LEU A 533 10.28 0.39 -32.14
CA LEU A 533 9.60 0.17 -30.88
C LEU A 533 9.36 -1.32 -30.62
N LYS A 534 10.02 -1.86 -29.60
CA LYS A 534 9.90 -3.25 -29.14
C LYS A 534 8.97 -3.41 -27.96
N THR A 535 8.87 -2.38 -27.10
CA THR A 535 8.09 -2.43 -25.86
C THR A 535 7.18 -1.21 -25.75
N LEU A 536 5.89 -1.43 -25.57
CA LEU A 536 4.90 -0.39 -25.31
C LEU A 536 4.12 -0.72 -24.05
N PHE A 537 4.18 0.18 -23.08
CA PHE A 537 3.30 0.20 -21.91
C PHE A 537 2.35 1.38 -22.05
N LEU A 538 1.05 1.12 -21.97
CA LEU A 538 0.03 2.14 -22.03
C LEU A 538 -1.03 1.86 -20.96
N GLN A 539 -1.13 2.74 -19.99
CA GLN A 539 -2.08 2.65 -18.89
C GLN A 539 -2.90 3.94 -18.80
N GLY A 540 -4.22 3.82 -18.90
CA GLY A 540 -5.16 4.89 -18.60
C GLY A 540 -5.35 5.09 -17.10
N GLU A 541 -5.82 6.26 -16.68
CA GLU A 541 -6.19 6.56 -15.30
C GLU A 541 -7.22 5.55 -14.77
N GLN A 542 -7.19 5.30 -13.46
CA GLN A 542 -8.19 4.44 -12.78
C GLN A 542 -9.50 5.20 -12.54
N LYS A 543 -10.14 5.69 -13.61
CA LYS A 543 -11.45 6.33 -13.59
C LYS A 543 -12.47 5.47 -14.34
N ALA A 544 -13.73 5.86 -14.27
CA ALA A 544 -14.82 5.15 -14.95
C ALA A 544 -14.63 5.07 -16.48
N ASP A 545 -13.97 6.07 -17.06
CA ASP A 545 -13.74 6.14 -18.50
C ASP A 545 -12.33 5.63 -18.85
N SER A 546 -12.26 4.62 -19.72
CA SER A 546 -10.99 4.10 -20.24
C SER A 546 -10.42 5.02 -21.33
N LEU A 547 -9.08 5.07 -21.42
CA LEU A 547 -8.39 5.74 -22.52
C LEU A 547 -8.75 5.05 -23.85
N VAL A 548 -9.30 5.81 -24.79
CA VAL A 548 -9.67 5.29 -26.13
C VAL A 548 -8.49 5.46 -27.09
N VAL A 549 -8.05 4.36 -27.69
CA VAL A 549 -6.95 4.34 -28.66
C VAL A 549 -7.44 3.88 -30.03
N SER A 550 -7.08 4.62 -31.06
CA SER A 550 -7.41 4.26 -32.45
C SER A 550 -6.73 2.94 -32.84
N SER A 551 -7.43 2.12 -33.64
CA SER A 551 -6.84 0.90 -34.20
C SER A 551 -5.64 1.19 -35.10
N THR A 552 -5.61 2.35 -35.75
CA THR A 552 -4.52 2.80 -36.65
C THR A 552 -3.24 3.15 -35.91
N PHE A 553 -3.32 3.44 -34.60
CA PHE A 553 -2.15 3.74 -33.77
C PHE A 553 -1.12 2.60 -33.73
N PHE A 554 -1.60 1.35 -33.77
CA PHE A 554 -0.73 0.17 -33.72
C PHE A 554 -0.16 -0.27 -35.08
N GLU A 555 -0.66 0.28 -36.20
CA GLU A 555 -0.35 -0.23 -37.55
C GLU A 555 1.14 -0.14 -37.93
N GLU A 556 1.86 0.87 -37.45
CA GLU A 556 3.25 1.12 -37.78
C GLU A 556 4.24 0.53 -36.75
N MET A 557 3.77 -0.23 -35.75
CA MET A 557 4.60 -0.81 -34.69
C MET A 557 5.11 -2.23 -35.06
N LYS A 558 5.68 -2.38 -36.26
CA LYS A 558 6.07 -3.70 -36.81
C LYS A 558 7.14 -4.45 -36.00
N ALA A 559 7.94 -3.74 -35.19
CA ALA A 559 8.97 -4.31 -34.35
C ALA A 559 8.47 -4.66 -32.93
N LEU A 560 7.19 -4.40 -32.61
CA LEU A 560 6.65 -4.55 -31.27
C LEU A 560 6.65 -6.03 -30.83
N GLN A 561 7.22 -6.28 -29.66
CA GLN A 561 7.37 -7.61 -29.04
C GLN A 561 6.66 -7.72 -27.69
N VAL A 562 6.50 -6.57 -27.01
CA VAL A 562 5.86 -6.50 -25.69
C VAL A 562 4.82 -5.39 -25.72
N LEU A 563 3.58 -5.74 -25.41
CA LEU A 563 2.47 -4.81 -25.28
C LEU A 563 1.79 -5.00 -23.93
N TYR A 564 1.79 -3.94 -23.11
CA TYR A 564 1.05 -3.88 -21.85
C TYR A 564 -0.03 -2.82 -21.95
N LEU A 565 -1.29 -3.24 -21.83
CA LEU A 565 -2.46 -2.36 -21.87
C LEU A 565 -3.28 -2.53 -20.60
N ARG A 566 -3.55 -1.41 -19.90
CA ARG A 566 -4.41 -1.40 -18.72
C ARG A 566 -5.31 -0.17 -18.75
N ASN A 567 -6.60 -0.34 -18.50
CA ASN A 567 -7.61 0.74 -18.57
C ASN A 567 -7.60 1.45 -19.92
N VAL A 568 -7.43 0.70 -21.02
CA VAL A 568 -7.39 1.17 -22.40
C VAL A 568 -8.47 0.48 -23.20
N SER A 569 -9.27 1.25 -23.93
CA SER A 569 -10.27 0.76 -24.87
C SER A 569 -9.74 0.89 -26.31
N PHE A 570 -9.72 -0.19 -27.06
CA PHE A 570 -9.20 -0.24 -28.43
C PHE A 570 -9.92 -1.29 -29.26
N SER A 571 -9.77 -1.21 -30.59
CA SER A 571 -10.29 -2.22 -31.51
C SER A 571 -9.20 -3.23 -31.87
N LEU A 572 -9.54 -4.53 -31.81
CA LEU A 572 -8.62 -5.61 -32.14
C LEU A 572 -8.17 -5.60 -33.62
N LYS A 573 -8.82 -4.85 -34.49
CA LYS A 573 -8.46 -4.78 -35.93
C LYS A 573 -7.03 -4.31 -36.19
N GLY A 574 -6.49 -3.43 -35.31
CA GLY A 574 -5.11 -2.92 -35.41
C GLY A 574 -4.02 -3.97 -35.13
N PHE A 575 -4.34 -5.07 -34.45
CA PHE A 575 -3.35 -6.08 -34.08
C PHE A 575 -2.92 -7.00 -35.23
N ASN A 576 -3.66 -7.06 -36.33
CA ASN A 576 -3.28 -7.85 -37.48
C ASN A 576 -1.98 -7.39 -38.15
N SER A 577 -1.53 -6.16 -37.83
CA SER A 577 -0.28 -5.58 -38.34
C SER A 577 0.92 -5.79 -37.41
N LEU A 578 0.78 -6.51 -36.28
CA LEU A 578 1.81 -6.76 -35.28
C LEU A 578 2.38 -8.19 -35.38
N PRO A 579 3.31 -8.46 -36.30
CA PRO A 579 3.76 -9.83 -36.59
C PRO A 579 4.63 -10.45 -35.49
N ASN A 580 5.16 -9.64 -34.57
CA ASN A 580 6.13 -10.07 -33.56
C ASN A 580 5.57 -10.05 -32.13
N LEU A 581 4.30 -9.74 -31.95
CA LEU A 581 3.65 -9.66 -30.64
C LEU A 581 3.32 -11.04 -30.06
#